data_82a84b783ff96d8744a5d69d0fdd086b
#
_entry.id   82a84b783ff96d8744a5d69d0fdd086b
#
_cell.length_a   1.000
_cell.length_b   1.000
_cell.length_c   1.000
_cell.angle_alpha   90.00
_cell.angle_beta   90.00
_cell.angle_gamma   90.00
#
_symmetry.space_group_name_H-M   'P 1'
#
loop_
_entity.id
_entity.type
_entity.pdbx_description
1 polymer ?
#
loop_
_entity_poly.entity_id
_entity_poly.type
_entity_poly.pdbx_seq_one_letter_code
_entity_poly.pdbx_strand_id
1 'polypeptide(L)'
;MLFRGQGKGLAVIAVLLGLNASMSVQAKAGDVLYASLGETARPPIGWVEFCAENASECRGGTSQPRDIVMSQTAWRDLLRVNKWVNETVKPITDMDHWGVIEKWSLPTDGYGDCEDYVLLKRKMLVDAGWPREALLITVVRDKKGEGHAVLTVKTDKGEFVLDNQNENVLAWTETGYRFVKRQ
;
A
#
# COMPACT_ATOMS: atom_id res chain seq x y z
N MET A 1 -81.67 -53.02 -10.41
CA MET A 1 -81.69 -51.63 -9.82
C MET A 1 -80.26 -51.11 -9.70
N LEU A 2 -79.96 -50.10 -10.47
CA LEU A 2 -78.65 -49.54 -10.59
C LEU A 2 -78.36 -48.50 -9.46
N PHE A 3 -77.22 -48.54 -8.83
CA PHE A 3 -76.70 -47.42 -8.06
C PHE A 3 -75.34 -47.06 -8.58
N ARG A 4 -75.23 -45.80 -9.02
CA ARG A 4 -74.09 -45.15 -9.64
C ARG A 4 -73.36 -44.40 -8.53
N GLY A 5 -72.10 -44.80 -8.20
CA GLY A 5 -71.29 -44.11 -7.26
C GLY A 5 -70.31 -43.14 -7.98
N GLN A 6 -70.37 -41.85 -7.67
CA GLN A 6 -69.46 -40.83 -8.18
C GLN A 6 -68.20 -40.79 -7.31
N GLY A 7 -67.06 -41.06 -7.92
CA GLY A 7 -65.77 -40.85 -7.31
C GLY A 7 -65.32 -39.39 -7.50
N LYS A 8 -65.08 -38.65 -6.38
CA LYS A 8 -64.44 -37.33 -6.37
C LYS A 8 -62.96 -37.50 -6.39
N GLY A 9 -62.30 -37.12 -7.50
CA GLY A 9 -60.87 -37.06 -7.58
C GLY A 9 -60.32 -35.84 -6.82
N LEU A 10 -59.43 -36.07 -5.86
CA LEU A 10 -58.62 -35.03 -5.21
C LEU A 10 -57.42 -34.79 -6.10
N ALA A 11 -57.32 -33.59 -6.65
CA ALA A 11 -56.09 -33.11 -7.29
C ALA A 11 -55.11 -32.63 -6.24
N VAL A 12 -53.96 -33.30 -6.09
CA VAL A 12 -52.87 -32.88 -5.25
C VAL A 12 -51.99 -31.96 -6.08
N ILE A 13 -51.99 -30.65 -5.75
CA ILE A 13 -51.08 -29.67 -6.33
C ILE A 13 -49.74 -29.73 -5.54
N ALA A 14 -48.72 -30.30 -6.17
CA ALA A 14 -47.36 -30.25 -5.63
C ALA A 14 -46.77 -28.89 -5.92
N VAL A 15 -46.60 -28.06 -4.87
CA VAL A 15 -45.85 -26.78 -4.93
C VAL A 15 -44.38 -27.11 -4.79
N LEU A 16 -43.63 -27.02 -5.91
CA LEU A 16 -42.18 -27.08 -5.92
C LEU A 16 -41.64 -25.75 -5.46
N LEU A 17 -41.24 -25.65 -4.19
CA LEU A 17 -40.41 -24.55 -3.67
C LEU A 17 -38.99 -24.70 -4.19
N GLY A 18 -38.67 -23.94 -5.23
CA GLY A 18 -37.29 -23.81 -5.72
C GLY A 18 -36.40 -23.05 -4.70
N LEU A 19 -35.52 -23.74 -4.03
CA LEU A 19 -34.43 -23.09 -3.26
C LEU A 19 -33.43 -22.47 -4.23
N ASN A 20 -33.51 -21.15 -4.43
CA ASN A 20 -32.43 -20.39 -5.04
C ASN A 20 -31.30 -20.25 -4.03
N ALA A 21 -30.31 -21.15 -4.07
CA ALA A 21 -29.06 -20.98 -3.34
C ALA A 21 -28.25 -19.90 -4.05
N SER A 22 -28.31 -18.68 -3.54
CA SER A 22 -27.38 -17.61 -3.94
C SER A 22 -25.98 -17.98 -3.43
N MET A 23 -25.13 -18.49 -4.32
CA MET A 23 -23.71 -18.64 -4.03
C MET A 23 -23.09 -17.25 -3.95
N SER A 24 -22.91 -16.73 -2.74
CA SER A 24 -22.05 -15.59 -2.50
C SER A 24 -20.59 -16.04 -2.72
N VAL A 25 -20.00 -15.61 -3.84
CA VAL A 25 -18.55 -15.74 -4.06
C VAL A 25 -17.88 -14.78 -3.09
N GLN A 26 -17.41 -15.29 -1.97
CA GLN A 26 -16.52 -14.57 -1.08
C GLN A 26 -15.14 -14.51 -1.76
N ALA A 27 -14.79 -13.36 -2.34
CA ALA A 27 -13.42 -13.08 -2.76
C ALA A 27 -12.53 -13.20 -1.51
N LYS A 28 -11.59 -14.13 -1.54
CA LYS A 28 -10.56 -14.22 -0.51
C LYS A 28 -9.72 -12.93 -0.55
N ALA A 29 -9.54 -12.28 0.59
CA ALA A 29 -8.70 -11.08 0.76
C ALA A 29 -7.20 -11.29 0.42
N GLY A 30 -6.82 -12.43 -0.16
CA GLY A 30 -5.46 -12.81 -0.49
C GLY A 30 -5.00 -12.49 -1.92
N ASP A 31 -5.89 -12.02 -2.81
CA ASP A 31 -5.57 -11.93 -4.24
C ASP A 31 -5.35 -10.50 -4.76
N VAL A 32 -5.35 -9.48 -3.91
CA VAL A 32 -5.11 -8.09 -4.36
C VAL A 32 -3.64 -7.75 -4.21
N LEU A 33 -2.86 -8.02 -5.25
CA LEU A 33 -1.41 -7.77 -5.26
C LEU A 33 -1.08 -6.26 -5.28
N TYR A 34 -1.94 -5.43 -5.84
CA TYR A 34 -1.71 -3.99 -6.02
C TYR A 34 -2.84 -3.17 -5.45
N ALA A 35 -2.50 -2.05 -4.81
CA ALA A 35 -3.48 -1.09 -4.33
C ALA A 35 -4.18 -0.41 -5.51
N SER A 36 -5.51 -0.26 -5.41
CA SER A 36 -6.30 0.43 -6.43
C SER A 36 -5.88 1.89 -6.53
N LEU A 37 -5.77 2.38 -7.78
CA LEU A 37 -5.53 3.80 -8.06
C LEU A 37 -6.87 4.53 -8.14
N GLY A 38 -6.94 5.66 -7.45
CA GLY A 38 -8.04 6.61 -7.56
C GLY A 38 -7.74 7.72 -8.58
N GLU A 39 -8.33 8.88 -8.36
CA GLU A 39 -8.10 10.07 -9.17
C GLU A 39 -6.74 10.71 -8.88
N THR A 40 -6.27 11.54 -9.82
CA THR A 40 -5.05 12.33 -9.65
C THR A 40 -5.19 13.29 -8.47
N ALA A 41 -4.25 13.25 -7.55
CA ALA A 41 -4.21 14.11 -6.37
C ALA A 41 -3.00 15.07 -6.44
N ARG A 42 -3.14 16.23 -5.77
CA ARG A 42 -2.00 17.14 -5.60
C ARG A 42 -0.93 16.48 -4.72
N PRO A 43 0.36 16.67 -5.04
CA PRO A 43 1.44 16.16 -4.18
C PRO A 43 1.38 16.81 -2.78
N PRO A 44 1.93 16.19 -1.74
CA PRO A 44 2.17 16.85 -0.45
C PRO A 44 3.01 18.11 -0.63
N ILE A 45 2.76 19.15 0.16
CA ILE A 45 3.52 20.39 0.05
C ILE A 45 5.00 20.16 0.39
N GLY A 46 5.30 19.39 1.45
CA GLY A 46 6.68 19.06 1.81
C GLY A 46 7.44 18.36 0.69
N TRP A 47 6.78 17.49 -0.12
CA TRP A 47 7.41 16.94 -1.33
C TRP A 47 7.75 18.00 -2.37
N VAL A 48 6.87 18.99 -2.59
CA VAL A 48 7.12 20.08 -3.54
C VAL A 48 8.30 20.92 -3.11
N GLU A 49 8.38 21.27 -1.83
CA GLU A 49 9.47 22.04 -1.23
C GLU A 49 10.79 21.26 -1.25
N PHE A 50 10.75 19.98 -0.86
CA PHE A 50 11.91 19.09 -0.97
C PHE A 50 12.46 19.02 -2.40
N CYS A 51 11.59 18.92 -3.40
CA CYS A 51 12.00 18.86 -4.80
C CYS A 51 12.58 20.19 -5.32
N ALA A 52 12.15 21.32 -4.78
CA ALA A 52 12.74 22.62 -5.13
C ALA A 52 14.20 22.71 -4.68
N GLU A 53 14.53 22.12 -3.54
CA GLU A 53 15.89 22.10 -2.98
C GLU A 53 16.71 20.91 -3.50
N ASN A 54 16.07 19.78 -3.81
CA ASN A 54 16.72 18.50 -4.15
C ASN A 54 16.25 17.98 -5.53
N ALA A 55 16.34 18.81 -6.57
CA ALA A 55 15.81 18.50 -7.90
C ALA A 55 16.30 17.15 -8.49
N SER A 56 17.51 16.70 -8.16
CA SER A 56 18.04 15.41 -8.60
C SER A 56 17.26 14.22 -8.02
N GLU A 57 16.72 14.36 -6.80
CA GLU A 57 15.95 13.32 -6.13
C GLU A 57 14.52 13.19 -6.70
N CYS A 58 14.04 14.21 -7.41
CA CYS A 58 12.67 14.30 -7.89
C CYS A 58 12.50 14.10 -9.40
N ARG A 59 13.61 14.22 -10.17
CA ARG A 59 13.52 14.01 -11.62
C ARG A 59 13.12 12.57 -11.91
N GLY A 60 12.07 12.40 -12.73
CA GLY A 60 11.67 11.10 -13.24
C GLY A 60 12.80 10.43 -14.02
N GLY A 61 12.87 9.11 -13.96
CA GLY A 61 13.76 8.34 -14.83
C GLY A 61 13.37 8.54 -16.30
N THR A 62 14.35 8.46 -17.19
CA THR A 62 14.14 8.50 -18.65
C THR A 62 13.65 7.16 -19.20
N SER A 63 13.60 6.13 -18.38
CA SER A 63 13.16 4.78 -18.74
C SER A 63 11.67 4.59 -18.51
N GLN A 64 11.08 3.68 -19.29
CA GLN A 64 9.68 3.29 -19.07
C GLN A 64 9.51 2.71 -17.67
N PRO A 65 8.38 3.00 -16.99
CA PRO A 65 8.08 2.42 -15.68
C PRO A 65 8.18 0.90 -15.74
N ARG A 66 8.98 0.33 -14.84
CA ARG A 66 9.16 -1.13 -14.74
C ARG A 66 8.94 -1.54 -13.30
N ASP A 67 8.14 -2.60 -13.14
CA ASP A 67 8.04 -3.26 -11.86
C ASP A 67 9.35 -4.00 -11.55
N ILE A 68 9.68 -4.10 -10.29
CA ILE A 68 10.86 -4.81 -9.84
C ILE A 68 10.60 -6.30 -9.90
N VAL A 69 11.51 -7.06 -10.51
CA VAL A 69 11.48 -8.52 -10.42
C VAL A 69 11.91 -8.95 -9.02
N MET A 70 10.96 -9.45 -8.22
CA MET A 70 11.20 -9.88 -6.84
C MET A 70 12.00 -11.18 -6.81
N SER A 71 13.31 -11.05 -6.74
CA SER A 71 14.25 -12.15 -6.49
C SER A 71 14.56 -12.27 -4.98
N GLN A 72 15.23 -13.34 -4.58
CA GLN A 72 15.74 -13.46 -3.21
C GLN A 72 16.73 -12.35 -2.86
N THR A 73 17.51 -11.87 -3.82
CA THR A 73 18.44 -10.74 -3.61
C THR A 73 17.66 -9.45 -3.41
N ALA A 74 16.69 -9.16 -4.29
CA ALA A 74 15.83 -7.99 -4.14
C ALA A 74 15.12 -7.98 -2.78
N TRP A 75 14.56 -9.10 -2.36
CA TRP A 75 13.93 -9.23 -1.04
C TRP A 75 14.91 -8.90 0.11
N ARG A 76 16.12 -9.47 0.08
CA ARG A 76 17.15 -9.16 1.09
C ARG A 76 17.56 -7.70 1.10
N ASP A 77 17.60 -7.05 -0.06
CA ASP A 77 17.91 -5.62 -0.14
C ASP A 77 16.82 -4.77 0.51
N LEU A 78 15.53 -5.09 0.30
CA LEU A 78 14.43 -4.41 0.98
C LEU A 78 14.52 -4.55 2.50
N LEU A 79 14.72 -5.78 2.98
CA LEU A 79 14.87 -6.04 4.41
C LEU A 79 16.05 -5.29 5.01
N ARG A 80 17.21 -5.31 4.32
CA ARG A 80 18.42 -4.62 4.76
C ARG A 80 18.22 -3.11 4.83
N VAL A 81 17.64 -2.51 3.80
CA VAL A 81 17.40 -1.06 3.75
C VAL A 81 16.40 -0.64 4.83
N ASN A 82 15.28 -1.37 4.95
CA ASN A 82 14.28 -1.07 5.98
C ASN A 82 14.90 -1.11 7.37
N LYS A 83 15.57 -2.20 7.71
CA LYS A 83 16.21 -2.40 9.02
C LYS A 83 17.27 -1.33 9.28
N TRP A 84 18.19 -1.13 8.34
CA TRP A 84 19.32 -0.19 8.52
C TRP A 84 18.83 1.24 8.77
N VAL A 85 17.88 1.73 7.98
CA VAL A 85 17.35 3.09 8.16
C VAL A 85 16.60 3.21 9.49
N ASN A 86 15.79 2.21 9.85
CA ASN A 86 15.04 2.22 11.10
C ASN A 86 15.96 2.20 12.34
N GLU A 87 17.13 1.58 12.25
CA GLU A 87 18.09 1.51 13.35
C GLU A 87 19.02 2.75 13.42
N THR A 88 19.25 3.40 12.28
CA THR A 88 20.25 4.48 12.18
C THR A 88 19.64 5.86 12.41
N VAL A 89 18.44 6.11 11.86
CA VAL A 89 17.73 7.37 12.03
C VAL A 89 16.99 7.36 13.36
N LYS A 90 17.11 8.43 14.12
CA LYS A 90 16.41 8.63 15.39
C LYS A 90 15.15 9.46 15.17
N PRO A 91 14.00 9.05 15.71
CA PRO A 91 12.76 9.78 15.50
C PRO A 91 12.77 11.14 16.20
N ILE A 92 12.41 12.16 15.46
CA ILE A 92 12.18 13.52 15.96
C ILE A 92 11.11 14.15 15.08
N THR A 93 10.20 14.94 15.65
CA THR A 93 9.22 15.68 14.86
C THR A 93 9.86 16.91 14.22
N ASP A 94 9.33 17.36 13.09
CA ASP A 94 9.78 18.60 12.44
C ASP A 94 9.69 19.82 13.36
N MET A 95 8.68 19.86 14.21
CA MET A 95 8.52 20.92 15.19
C MET A 95 9.65 20.96 16.20
N ASP A 96 10.09 19.77 16.68
CA ASP A 96 11.19 19.67 17.65
C ASP A 96 12.57 19.85 16.98
N HIS A 97 12.69 19.47 15.71
CA HIS A 97 13.93 19.50 14.96
C HIS A 97 14.20 20.86 14.32
N TRP A 98 13.19 21.42 13.64
CA TRP A 98 13.30 22.61 12.81
C TRP A 98 12.44 23.80 13.27
N GLY A 99 11.52 23.59 14.22
CA GLY A 99 10.56 24.59 14.65
C GLY A 99 9.46 24.90 13.63
N VAL A 100 9.22 23.99 12.69
CA VAL A 100 8.17 24.08 11.66
C VAL A 100 7.26 22.86 11.71
N ILE A 101 6.07 22.96 11.09
CA ILE A 101 5.07 21.87 11.17
C ILE A 101 5.43 20.70 10.25
N GLU A 102 6.04 20.98 9.10
CA GLU A 102 6.32 19.99 8.04
C GLU A 102 7.57 20.41 7.28
N LYS A 103 8.58 19.56 7.19
CA LYS A 103 9.79 19.79 6.42
C LYS A 103 10.44 18.49 5.98
N TRP A 104 10.14 18.07 4.80
CA TRP A 104 10.74 16.88 4.19
C TRP A 104 12.24 17.10 3.93
N SER A 105 13.07 16.25 4.49
CA SER A 105 14.52 16.35 4.36
C SER A 105 15.21 14.98 4.30
N LEU A 106 16.43 14.92 3.78
CA LEU A 106 17.26 13.73 3.99
C LEU A 106 17.88 13.81 5.39
N PRO A 107 17.73 12.79 6.25
CA PRO A 107 18.18 12.79 7.63
C PRO A 107 19.72 12.64 7.73
N THR A 108 20.45 13.65 7.22
CA THR A 108 21.93 13.65 7.13
C THR A 108 22.61 13.80 8.48
N ASP A 109 21.91 14.31 9.47
CA ASP A 109 22.36 14.42 10.86
C ASP A 109 21.95 13.23 11.74
N GLY A 110 21.23 12.27 11.15
CA GLY A 110 20.73 11.06 11.81
C GLY A 110 19.42 11.21 12.55
N TYR A 111 18.67 12.30 12.30
CA TYR A 111 17.36 12.55 12.90
C TYR A 111 16.31 12.82 11.82
N GLY A 112 15.04 12.46 12.08
CA GLY A 112 13.93 12.72 11.16
C GLY A 112 12.64 12.06 11.59
N ASP A 113 11.55 12.37 10.88
CA ASP A 113 10.26 11.72 11.07
C ASP A 113 9.86 10.84 9.87
N CYS A 114 8.58 10.48 9.72
CA CYS A 114 8.20 9.38 8.84
C CYS A 114 8.59 9.59 7.37
N GLU A 115 8.48 10.80 6.83
CA GLU A 115 8.84 11.10 5.45
C GLU A 115 10.35 11.10 5.22
N ASP A 116 11.15 11.54 6.18
CA ASP A 116 12.61 11.53 6.12
C ASP A 116 13.15 10.09 6.02
N TYR A 117 12.56 9.17 6.79
CA TYR A 117 12.85 7.73 6.66
C TYR A 117 12.50 7.21 5.26
N VAL A 118 11.37 7.63 4.70
CA VAL A 118 10.94 7.24 3.35
C VAL A 118 11.91 7.76 2.31
N LEU A 119 12.30 9.03 2.39
CA LEU A 119 13.25 9.66 1.48
C LEU A 119 14.60 8.94 1.49
N LEU A 120 15.12 8.63 2.67
CA LEU A 120 16.41 7.93 2.80
C LEU A 120 16.33 6.49 2.26
N LYS A 121 15.28 5.72 2.60
CA LYS A 121 15.07 4.37 2.06
C LYS A 121 15.00 4.38 0.54
N ARG A 122 14.22 5.31 -0.02
CA ARG A 122 14.08 5.50 -1.46
C ARG A 122 15.41 5.84 -2.12
N LYS A 123 16.14 6.81 -1.55
CA LYS A 123 17.46 7.19 -2.06
C LYS A 123 18.44 6.02 -2.08
N MET A 124 18.54 5.26 -1.00
CA MET A 124 19.43 4.09 -0.92
C MET A 124 19.11 3.03 -1.99
N LEU A 125 17.83 2.78 -2.25
CA LEU A 125 17.41 1.82 -3.28
C LEU A 125 17.70 2.37 -4.68
N VAL A 126 17.44 3.66 -4.94
CA VAL A 126 17.77 4.30 -6.22
C VAL A 126 19.28 4.26 -6.48
N ASP A 127 20.10 4.58 -5.48
CA ASP A 127 21.56 4.55 -5.57
C ASP A 127 22.08 3.10 -5.79
N ALA A 128 21.35 2.09 -5.34
CA ALA A 128 21.59 0.68 -5.62
C ALA A 128 21.08 0.23 -7.01
N GLY A 129 20.59 1.15 -7.84
CA GLY A 129 20.15 0.88 -9.21
C GLY A 129 18.69 0.46 -9.36
N TRP A 130 17.87 0.60 -8.32
CA TRP A 130 16.44 0.32 -8.38
C TRP A 130 15.70 1.38 -9.21
N PRO A 131 14.71 1.01 -10.04
CA PRO A 131 13.95 1.96 -10.82
C PRO A 131 13.13 2.86 -9.90
N ARG A 132 13.36 4.16 -10.03
CA ARG A 132 12.73 5.20 -9.21
C ARG A 132 11.19 5.14 -9.26
N GLU A 133 10.66 4.79 -10.42
CA GLU A 133 9.22 4.71 -10.70
C GLU A 133 8.52 3.56 -9.98
N ALA A 134 9.28 2.59 -9.47
CA ALA A 134 8.75 1.50 -8.65
C ALA A 134 8.86 1.78 -7.14
N LEU A 135 9.44 2.91 -6.75
CA LEU A 135 9.69 3.33 -5.36
C LEU A 135 8.81 4.53 -5.02
N LEU A 136 7.58 4.26 -4.58
CA LEU A 136 6.52 5.24 -4.47
C LEU A 136 6.39 5.77 -3.04
N ILE A 137 6.60 7.09 -2.86
CA ILE A 137 6.28 7.75 -1.59
C ILE A 137 4.77 7.73 -1.43
N THR A 138 4.30 7.14 -0.35
CA THR A 138 2.88 6.88 -0.12
C THR A 138 2.44 7.48 1.22
N VAL A 139 1.43 8.34 1.17
CA VAL A 139 0.77 8.87 2.37
C VAL A 139 -0.38 7.95 2.73
N VAL A 140 -0.41 7.56 3.99
CA VAL A 140 -1.42 6.68 4.56
C VAL A 140 -2.05 7.29 5.82
N ARG A 141 -3.13 6.69 6.29
CA ARG A 141 -3.56 6.78 7.68
C ARG A 141 -3.18 5.49 8.38
N ASP A 142 -2.49 5.60 9.47
CA ASP A 142 -2.07 4.44 10.26
C ASP A 142 -3.24 3.80 11.03
N LYS A 143 -2.95 2.81 11.86
CA LYS A 143 -3.97 2.07 12.63
C LYS A 143 -4.69 2.94 13.66
N LYS A 144 -4.11 4.09 14.04
CA LYS A 144 -4.73 5.09 14.93
C LYS A 144 -5.50 6.15 14.16
N GLY A 145 -5.38 6.18 12.82
CA GLY A 145 -5.96 7.20 11.96
C GLY A 145 -5.09 8.44 11.78
N GLU A 146 -3.85 8.41 12.28
CA GLU A 146 -2.88 9.50 12.16
C GLU A 146 -2.27 9.52 10.75
N GLY A 147 -1.84 10.72 10.30
CA GLY A 147 -1.10 10.86 9.05
C GLY A 147 0.25 10.17 9.16
N HIS A 148 0.64 9.43 8.11
CA HIS A 148 1.90 8.73 8.09
C HIS A 148 2.41 8.57 6.66
N ALA A 149 3.74 8.53 6.49
CA ALA A 149 4.38 8.28 5.22
C ALA A 149 5.12 6.94 5.22
N VAL A 150 5.01 6.21 4.12
CA VAL A 150 5.69 4.92 3.91
C VAL A 150 6.26 4.82 2.50
N LEU A 151 7.28 3.99 2.30
CA LEU A 151 7.77 3.66 0.97
C LEU A 151 7.06 2.42 0.45
N THR A 152 6.25 2.59 -0.60
CA THR A 152 5.67 1.46 -1.34
C THR A 152 6.58 1.06 -2.48
N VAL A 153 6.93 -0.22 -2.54
CA VAL A 153 7.77 -0.81 -3.59
C VAL A 153 6.92 -1.67 -4.49
N LYS A 154 6.82 -1.28 -5.76
CA LYS A 154 6.04 -2.01 -6.76
C LYS A 154 6.87 -3.10 -7.43
N THR A 155 6.39 -4.33 -7.37
CA THR A 155 7.10 -5.51 -7.87
C THR A 155 6.20 -6.41 -8.68
N ASP A 156 6.78 -7.38 -9.41
CA ASP A 156 6.05 -8.45 -10.12
C ASP A 156 5.27 -9.40 -9.18
N LYS A 157 5.49 -9.30 -7.85
CA LYS A 157 4.82 -10.10 -6.81
C LYS A 157 3.85 -9.27 -5.96
N GLY A 158 3.56 -8.04 -6.39
CA GLY A 158 2.69 -7.10 -5.67
C GLY A 158 3.45 -5.94 -5.06
N GLU A 159 2.76 -5.20 -4.21
CA GLU A 159 3.30 -4.02 -3.54
C GLU A 159 3.71 -4.34 -2.10
N PHE A 160 4.94 -3.96 -1.76
CA PHE A 160 5.51 -4.13 -0.42
C PHE A 160 5.78 -2.76 0.21
N VAL A 161 5.64 -2.70 1.52
CA VAL A 161 5.78 -1.46 2.30
C VAL A 161 7.00 -1.54 3.21
N LEU A 162 7.87 -0.55 3.11
CA LEU A 162 8.96 -0.26 4.04
C LEU A 162 8.51 0.88 4.95
N ASP A 163 8.56 0.66 6.26
CA ASP A 163 7.96 1.52 7.26
C ASP A 163 8.91 1.71 8.45
N ASN A 164 8.94 2.91 9.04
CA ASN A 164 9.72 3.16 10.26
C ASN A 164 8.97 2.72 11.53
N GLN A 165 7.65 2.53 11.45
CA GLN A 165 6.84 1.98 12.54
C GLN A 165 6.82 0.44 12.55
N ASN A 166 7.41 -0.23 11.55
CA ASN A 166 7.44 -1.69 11.44
C ASN A 166 8.80 -2.18 10.93
N GLU A 167 9.42 -3.08 11.69
CA GLU A 167 10.70 -3.68 11.30
C GLU A 167 10.56 -4.61 10.07
N ASN A 168 9.39 -5.22 9.90
CA ASN A 168 9.13 -6.12 8.79
C ASN A 168 8.70 -5.35 7.54
N VAL A 169 9.17 -5.81 6.39
CA VAL A 169 8.62 -5.42 5.09
C VAL A 169 7.34 -6.23 4.88
N LEU A 170 6.20 -5.57 4.75
CA LEU A 170 4.89 -6.19 4.65
C LEU A 170 4.29 -6.01 3.25
N ALA A 171 3.45 -6.95 2.81
CA ALA A 171 2.54 -6.67 1.71
C ALA A 171 1.60 -5.51 2.10
N TRP A 172 1.24 -4.67 1.14
CA TRP A 172 0.40 -3.49 1.43
C TRP A 172 -0.92 -3.85 2.13
N THR A 173 -1.50 -5.01 1.81
CA THR A 173 -2.74 -5.54 2.42
C THR A 173 -2.57 -5.94 3.89
N GLU A 174 -1.34 -6.19 4.33
CA GLU A 174 -1.03 -6.67 5.69
C GLU A 174 -0.71 -5.52 6.65
N THR A 175 -0.52 -4.30 6.13
CA THR A 175 -0.18 -3.12 6.94
C THR A 175 -1.31 -2.71 7.88
N GLY A 176 -2.56 -2.92 7.46
CA GLY A 176 -3.74 -2.42 8.15
C GLY A 176 -3.92 -0.90 8.00
N TYR A 177 -3.19 -0.26 7.09
CA TYR A 177 -3.25 1.17 6.80
C TYR A 177 -4.33 1.50 5.78
N ARG A 178 -4.84 2.72 5.84
CA ARG A 178 -5.68 3.28 4.78
C ARG A 178 -4.82 4.14 3.86
N PHE A 179 -4.61 3.68 2.65
CA PHE A 179 -3.85 4.39 1.62
C PHE A 179 -4.61 5.63 1.14
N VAL A 180 -3.95 6.78 1.09
CA VAL A 180 -4.57 8.09 0.79
C VAL A 180 -4.11 8.62 -0.56
N LYS A 181 -2.80 8.71 -0.77
CA LYS A 181 -2.21 9.15 -2.03
C LYS A 181 -0.79 8.60 -2.19
N ARG A 182 -0.34 8.49 -3.42
CA ARG A 182 1.05 8.11 -3.75
C ARG A 182 1.53 8.81 -5.02
N GLN A 183 2.85 8.83 -5.22
CA GLN A 183 3.46 9.25 -6.48
C GLN A 183 3.03 8.38 -7.64
#